data_3cbe329d636db45c36fe4ba9286cf266
#
_entry.id   3cbe329d636db45c36fe4ba9286cf266
#
_cell.length_a   1.000
_cell.length_b   1.000
_cell.length_c   1.000
_cell.angle_alpha   90.00
_cell.angle_beta   90.00
_cell.angle_gamma   90.00
#
_symmetry.space_group_name_H-M   'P 1'
#
loop_
_entity.id
_entity.type
_entity.pdbx_description
1 polymer ?
#
loop_
_entity_poly.entity_id
_entity_poly.type
_entity_poly.pdbx_seq_one_letter_code
_entity_poly.pdbx_strand_id
1 'polypeptide(L)' 'PYRNDSMMADLLAALQSKTRLCIAADITMPDETIMTRTVREWQKSPVVIGKRPCVFLILA' A
#
# COMPACT_ATOMS: atom_id res chain seq x y z
N PRO A 1 3.73 -9.09 13.36
CA PRO A 1 3.19 -7.78 13.05
C PRO A 1 4.15 -7.03 12.11
N TYR A 2 3.65 -6.03 11.44
CA TYR A 2 4.45 -5.20 10.52
C TYR A 2 5.01 -5.95 9.32
N ARG A 3 4.20 -6.80 8.73
CA ARG A 3 4.55 -7.50 7.49
C ARG A 3 4.06 -6.70 6.28
N ASN A 4 4.27 -5.38 6.31
CA ASN A 4 3.71 -4.48 5.32
C ASN A 4 4.16 -4.79 3.90
N ASP A 5 5.45 -5.02 3.70
CA ASP A 5 5.96 -5.28 2.36
C ASP A 5 5.50 -6.63 1.83
N SER A 6 5.41 -7.64 2.70
CA SER A 6 4.87 -8.94 2.33
C SER A 6 3.40 -8.85 1.99
N MET A 7 2.62 -8.13 2.80
CA MET A 7 1.19 -7.89 2.56
C MET A 7 1.00 -7.14 1.24
N MET A 8 1.82 -6.13 1.00
CA MET A 8 1.77 -5.35 -0.24
C MET A 8 2.00 -6.24 -1.45
N ALA A 9 3.01 -7.12 -1.39
CA ALA A 9 3.31 -8.04 -2.47
C ALA A 9 2.13 -8.98 -2.74
N ASP A 10 1.51 -9.49 -1.68
CA ASP A 10 0.36 -10.39 -1.80
C ASP A 10 -0.83 -9.67 -2.43
N LEU A 11 -1.10 -8.44 -2.01
CA LEU A 11 -2.19 -7.65 -2.57
C LEU A 11 -1.97 -7.35 -4.04
N LEU A 12 -0.75 -6.97 -4.41
CA LEU A 12 -0.43 -6.67 -5.81
C LEU A 12 -0.52 -7.90 -6.70
N ALA A 13 -0.29 -9.08 -6.15
CA ALA A 13 -0.42 -10.33 -6.89
C ALA A 13 -1.88 -10.78 -7.03
N ALA A 14 -2.71 -10.49 -6.04
CA ALA A 14 -4.09 -10.98 -5.98
C ALA A 14 -5.10 -10.04 -6.63
N LEU A 15 -4.87 -8.74 -6.59
CA LEU A 15 -5.83 -7.74 -7.08
C LEU A 15 -5.66 -7.49 -8.57
N GLN A 16 -6.76 -7.06 -9.20
CA GLN A 16 -6.73 -6.69 -10.61
C GLN A 16 -5.93 -5.39 -10.80
N SER A 17 -5.29 -5.26 -11.96
CA SER A 17 -4.43 -4.11 -12.24
C SER A 17 -5.15 -2.77 -12.18
N LYS A 18 -6.45 -2.74 -12.46
CA LYS A 18 -7.27 -1.51 -12.45
C LYS A 18 -7.81 -1.17 -11.07
N THR A 19 -7.70 -2.07 -10.11
CA THR A 19 -8.16 -1.83 -8.74
C THR A 19 -7.29 -0.76 -8.11
N ARG A 20 -7.92 0.17 -7.40
CA ARG A 20 -7.18 1.20 -6.68
C ARG A 20 -6.85 0.69 -5.27
N LEU A 21 -5.63 0.96 -4.87
CA LEU A 21 -5.13 0.59 -3.55
C LEU A 21 -4.60 1.84 -2.86
N CYS A 22 -5.17 2.17 -1.72
CA CYS A 22 -4.70 3.27 -0.89
C CYS A 22 -3.80 2.73 0.21
N ILE A 23 -2.64 3.33 0.35
CA ILE A 23 -1.71 3.01 1.42
C ILE A 23 -1.63 4.23 2.33
N ALA A 24 -1.97 4.02 3.60
CA ALA A 24 -1.88 5.06 4.62
C ALA A 24 -0.90 4.59 5.69
N ALA A 25 0.23 5.26 5.77
CA ALA A 25 1.30 4.93 6.71
C ALA A 25 1.52 6.08 7.68
N ASP A 26 1.85 5.76 8.93
CA ASP A 26 2.15 6.72 9.97
C ASP A 26 1.03 7.77 10.17
N ILE A 27 -0.22 7.31 10.13
CA ILE A 27 -1.39 8.20 10.27
C ILE A 27 -1.29 8.97 11.59
N THR A 28 -1.56 10.28 11.53
CA THR A 28 -1.51 11.23 12.64
C THR A 28 -0.10 11.51 13.15
N MET A 29 0.93 10.97 12.51
CA MET A 29 2.33 11.25 12.85
C MET A 29 2.91 12.28 11.88
N PRO A 30 4.02 12.96 12.23
CA PRO A 30 4.62 13.96 11.33
C PRO A 30 4.97 13.42 9.95
N ASP A 31 5.29 12.13 9.85
CA ASP A 31 5.67 11.50 8.59
C ASP A 31 4.49 10.82 7.88
N GLU A 32 3.26 11.24 8.21
CA GLU A 32 2.06 10.65 7.62
C GLU A 32 2.14 10.64 6.09
N THR A 33 1.86 9.48 5.52
CA THR A 33 1.81 9.29 4.08
C THR A 33 0.50 8.61 3.71
N ILE A 34 -0.30 9.27 2.87
CA ILE A 34 -1.55 8.69 2.36
C ILE A 34 -1.52 8.84 0.86
N MET A 35 -1.57 7.72 0.15
CA MET A 35 -1.46 7.72 -1.30
C MET A 35 -2.32 6.65 -1.93
N THR A 36 -3.09 7.03 -2.95
CA THR A 36 -3.95 6.11 -3.69
C THR A 36 -3.48 5.99 -5.12
N ARG A 37 -3.26 4.76 -5.56
CA ARG A 37 -2.86 4.46 -6.93
C ARG A 37 -3.51 3.15 -7.35
N THR A 38 -3.56 2.90 -8.66
CA THR A 38 -3.98 1.59 -9.14
C THR A 38 -2.92 0.55 -8.80
N VAL A 39 -3.34 -0.71 -8.73
CA VAL A 39 -2.42 -1.81 -8.50
C VAL A 39 -1.29 -1.80 -9.54
N ARG A 40 -1.63 -1.51 -10.79
CA ARG A 40 -0.64 -1.44 -11.86
C ARG A 40 0.43 -0.37 -11.58
N GLU A 41 0.01 0.79 -11.09
CA GLU A 41 0.95 1.86 -10.75
C GLU A 41 1.87 1.48 -9.61
N TRP A 42 1.32 0.82 -8.60
CA TRP A 42 2.13 0.33 -7.48
C TRP A 42 3.15 -0.72 -7.95
N GLN A 43 2.78 -1.56 -8.91
CA GLN A 43 3.69 -2.56 -9.45
C GLN A 43 4.84 -1.93 -10.22
N LYS A 44 4.59 -0.81 -10.92
CA LYS A 44 5.60 -0.11 -11.68
C LYS A 44 6.58 0.66 -10.80
N SER A 45 6.11 1.17 -9.68
CA SER A 45 6.92 1.98 -8.76
C SER A 45 6.74 1.44 -7.34
N PRO A 46 7.31 0.27 -7.04
CA PRO A 46 7.16 -0.31 -5.71
C PRO A 46 7.80 0.57 -4.65
N VAL A 47 7.18 0.61 -3.49
CA VAL A 47 7.70 1.34 -2.34
C VAL A 47 8.02 0.37 -1.22
N VAL A 48 8.99 0.72 -0.41
CA VAL A 48 9.33 -0.05 0.78
C VAL A 48 8.66 0.63 1.97
N ILE A 49 7.71 -0.08 2.60
CA ILE A 49 6.99 0.46 3.74
C ILE A 49 7.75 0.22 5.03
N GLY A 50 8.35 -0.95 5.15
CA GLY A 50 9.10 -1.32 6.34
C GLY A 50 8.17 -1.60 7.52
N LYS A 51 8.65 -1.30 8.72
CA LYS A 51 7.94 -1.59 9.97
C LYS A 51 7.06 -0.44 10.45
N ARG A 52 6.60 0.40 9.56
CA ARG A 52 5.72 1.52 9.94
C ARG A 52 4.28 1.04 10.11
N PRO A 53 3.51 1.64 11.04
CA PRO A 53 2.07 1.41 11.08
C PRO A 53 1.45 1.77 9.74
N CYS A 54 0.70 0.85 9.16
CA CYS A 54 0.18 1.02 7.81
C CYS A 54 -1.21 0.39 7.67
N VAL A 55 -2.07 1.07 6.92
CA VAL A 55 -3.41 0.57 6.58
C VAL A 55 -3.52 0.50 5.07
N PHE A 56 -4.06 -0.60 4.58
CA PHE A 56 -4.35 -0.78 3.16
C PHE A 56 -5.85 -0.68 2.94
N LEU A 57 -6.27 0.15 1.99
CA LEU A 57 -7.68 0.30 1.62
C LEU A 57 -7.84 -0.07 0.15
N ILE A 58 -8.71 -1.03 -0.11
CA ILE A 58 -8.97 -1.51 -1.46
C ILE A 58 -10.22 -0.80 -1.98
N LEU A 59 -10.09 -0.11 -3.11
CA LEU A 59 -11.17 0.66 -3.72
C LEU A 59 -11.55 0.01 -5.04
N ALA A 60 -12.79 -0.41 -5.11
CA ALA A 60 -13.30 -1.04 -6.33
C ALA A 60 -13.43 -0.05 -7.50
#